data_3d5effd0e4bfe7ad7e4d11a1074bc7ad
#
_entry.id   3d5effd0e4bfe7ad7e4d11a1074bc7ad
#
_cell.length_a   1.000
_cell.length_b   1.000
_cell.length_c   1.000
_cell.angle_alpha   90.00
_cell.angle_beta   90.00
_cell.angle_gamma   90.00
#
_symmetry.space_group_name_H-M   'P 1'
#
loop_
_entity.id
_entity.type
_entity.pdbx_description
1 polymer ?
#
loop_
_entity_poly.entity_id
_entity_poly.type
_entity_poly.pdbx_seq_one_letter_code
_entity_poly.pdbx_strand_id
1 'polypeptide(L)'
;MKLGFIGTGTITTAVIEGLIKSKAKVQQFNISQRSKKNSSYLKRKSGKVKVYSKNQEIINRSSIIFISLLPKQVKQELQKLQFKKGQIIISFVSTLNIKSAKKLCTPATTIIKAAPLPMAVDGLSPTIIYPNHKVIKSLFEKIGTVVVAQNENQNNHFWVMSSFMATYASIVQTLKKYLLKNKVKREDANKYLNTFLTGMLFELN
;
A
#
# COMPACT_ATOMS: atom_id res chain seq x y z
N MET A 1 -8.56 -15.94 -3.73
CA MET A 1 -8.98 -15.08 -2.59
C MET A 1 -9.68 -13.83 -3.11
N LYS A 2 -10.63 -13.28 -2.35
CA LYS A 2 -11.30 -12.00 -2.66
C LYS A 2 -10.77 -10.94 -1.70
N LEU A 3 -10.22 -9.87 -2.24
CA LEU A 3 -9.58 -8.79 -1.49
C LEU A 3 -10.49 -7.56 -1.45
N GLY A 4 -10.70 -6.98 -0.29
CA GLY A 4 -11.47 -5.76 -0.08
C GLY A 4 -10.59 -4.59 0.33
N PHE A 5 -10.81 -3.41 -0.24
CA PHE A 5 -10.03 -2.22 0.09
C PHE A 5 -10.96 -1.08 0.52
N ILE A 6 -10.90 -0.74 1.79
CA ILE A 6 -11.58 0.43 2.36
C ILE A 6 -10.64 1.62 2.23
N GLY A 7 -10.91 2.44 1.24
CA GLY A 7 -10.03 3.52 0.78
C GLY A 7 -9.27 3.13 -0.49
N THR A 8 -9.34 4.02 -1.49
CA THR A 8 -8.74 3.83 -2.83
C THR A 8 -7.77 4.99 -3.12
N GLY A 9 -6.77 5.14 -2.23
CA GLY A 9 -5.70 6.13 -2.36
C GLY A 9 -4.54 5.62 -3.22
N THR A 10 -3.43 6.36 -3.23
CA THR A 10 -2.21 6.05 -4.00
C THR A 10 -1.67 4.67 -3.67
N ILE A 11 -1.54 4.33 -2.38
CA ILE A 11 -1.00 3.03 -1.94
C ILE A 11 -1.90 1.87 -2.38
N THR A 12 -3.21 1.99 -2.17
CA THR A 12 -4.18 0.97 -2.64
C THR A 12 -4.07 0.75 -4.14
N THR A 13 -3.95 1.84 -4.91
CA THR A 13 -3.82 1.79 -6.37
C THR A 13 -2.54 1.04 -6.76
N ALA A 14 -1.41 1.39 -6.17
CA ALA A 14 -0.12 0.76 -6.45
C ALA A 14 -0.12 -0.74 -6.10
N VAL A 15 -0.66 -1.12 -4.94
CA VAL A 15 -0.76 -2.52 -4.51
C VAL A 15 -1.64 -3.34 -5.46
N ILE A 16 -2.83 -2.84 -5.81
CA ILE A 16 -3.74 -3.56 -6.72
C ILE A 16 -3.11 -3.70 -8.09
N GLU A 17 -2.52 -2.63 -8.63
CA GLU A 17 -1.90 -2.65 -9.95
C GLU A 17 -0.68 -3.60 -10.00
N GLY A 18 0.15 -3.59 -8.96
CA GLY A 18 1.26 -4.53 -8.82
C GLY A 18 0.78 -5.99 -8.75
N LEU A 19 -0.27 -6.28 -7.99
CA LEU A 19 -0.87 -7.61 -7.91
C LEU A 19 -1.49 -8.06 -9.23
N ILE A 20 -2.04 -7.15 -10.02
CA ILE A 20 -2.54 -7.45 -11.37
C ILE A 20 -1.37 -7.76 -12.30
N LYS A 21 -0.33 -6.91 -12.32
CA LYS A 21 0.88 -7.10 -13.16
C LYS A 21 1.61 -8.41 -12.85
N SER A 22 1.75 -8.75 -11.57
CA SER A 22 2.42 -9.97 -11.11
C SER A 22 1.59 -11.25 -11.32
N LYS A 23 0.39 -11.14 -11.90
CA LYS A 23 -0.56 -12.26 -12.10
C LYS A 23 -0.88 -13.02 -10.81
N ALA A 24 -0.91 -12.31 -9.66
CA ALA A 24 -1.24 -12.90 -8.37
C ALA A 24 -2.60 -13.63 -8.43
N LYS A 25 -2.72 -14.76 -7.72
CA LYS A 25 -3.94 -15.60 -7.68
C LYS A 25 -5.07 -14.92 -6.88
N VAL A 26 -5.48 -13.73 -7.33
CA VAL A 26 -6.61 -12.98 -6.80
C VAL A 26 -7.82 -13.16 -7.71
N GLN A 27 -8.96 -13.56 -7.13
CA GLN A 27 -10.21 -13.74 -7.86
C GLN A 27 -10.90 -12.40 -8.10
N GLN A 28 -10.89 -11.50 -7.09
CA GLN A 28 -11.62 -10.25 -7.15
C GLN A 28 -11.00 -9.21 -6.21
N PHE A 29 -10.95 -7.97 -6.68
CA PHE A 29 -10.62 -6.78 -5.91
C PHE A 29 -11.91 -5.97 -5.70
N ASN A 30 -12.39 -5.90 -4.47
CA ASN A 30 -13.54 -5.09 -4.07
C ASN A 30 -13.04 -3.77 -3.52
N ILE A 31 -13.31 -2.66 -4.17
CA ILE A 31 -12.73 -1.36 -3.82
C ILE A 31 -13.79 -0.30 -3.57
N SER A 32 -13.49 0.67 -2.70
CA SER A 32 -14.37 1.80 -2.44
C SER A 32 -14.35 2.82 -3.58
N GLN A 33 -15.51 3.42 -3.85
CA GLN A 33 -15.65 4.48 -4.85
C GLN A 33 -15.04 5.82 -4.41
N ARG A 34 -14.56 5.94 -3.18
CA ARG A 34 -14.17 7.21 -2.54
C ARG A 34 -13.33 8.14 -3.42
N SER A 35 -12.32 7.61 -4.10
CA SER A 35 -11.58 8.33 -5.15
C SER A 35 -12.11 7.89 -6.51
N LYS A 36 -13.06 8.64 -7.07
CA LYS A 36 -13.62 8.35 -8.41
C LYS A 36 -12.53 8.20 -9.47
N LYS A 37 -11.49 9.05 -9.43
CA LYS A 37 -10.33 8.98 -10.34
C LYS A 37 -9.64 7.62 -10.25
N ASN A 38 -9.22 7.22 -9.05
CA ASN A 38 -8.46 5.98 -8.85
C ASN A 38 -9.34 4.73 -9.04
N SER A 39 -10.58 4.73 -8.55
CA SER A 39 -11.46 3.58 -8.69
C SER A 39 -11.85 3.33 -10.15
N SER A 40 -12.12 4.39 -10.94
CA SER A 40 -12.37 4.27 -12.37
C SER A 40 -11.13 3.81 -13.14
N TYR A 41 -9.95 4.32 -12.76
CA TYR A 41 -8.69 3.87 -13.33
C TYR A 41 -8.48 2.37 -13.12
N LEU A 42 -8.58 1.89 -11.88
CA LEU A 42 -8.40 0.47 -11.56
C LEU A 42 -9.46 -0.43 -12.23
N LYS A 43 -10.72 0.02 -12.30
CA LYS A 43 -11.78 -0.71 -12.97
C LYS A 43 -11.47 -0.95 -14.46
N ARG A 44 -10.84 0.01 -15.14
CA ARG A 44 -10.42 -0.14 -16.54
C ARG A 44 -9.22 -1.09 -16.70
N LYS A 45 -8.36 -1.20 -15.66
CA LYS A 45 -7.15 -2.06 -15.71
C LYS A 45 -7.47 -3.55 -15.65
N SER A 46 -8.58 -3.96 -15.00
CA SER A 46 -8.91 -5.38 -14.89
C SER A 46 -10.39 -5.61 -14.61
N GLY A 47 -11.00 -6.54 -15.30
CA GLY A 47 -12.36 -7.02 -15.03
C GLY A 47 -12.56 -7.65 -13.65
N LYS A 48 -11.47 -7.99 -12.95
CA LYS A 48 -11.50 -8.47 -11.56
C LYS A 48 -11.79 -7.37 -10.55
N VAL A 49 -11.68 -6.09 -10.92
CA VAL A 49 -11.94 -4.95 -10.04
C VAL A 49 -13.41 -4.60 -10.02
N LYS A 50 -14.02 -4.63 -8.84
CA LYS A 50 -15.40 -4.25 -8.58
C LYS A 50 -15.45 -3.05 -7.64
N VAL A 51 -16.17 -2.01 -8.04
CA VAL A 51 -16.27 -0.74 -7.31
C VAL A 51 -17.59 -0.69 -6.56
N TYR A 52 -17.56 -0.32 -5.28
CA TYR A 52 -18.74 -0.23 -4.43
C TYR A 52 -18.83 1.17 -3.79
N SER A 53 -20.05 1.68 -3.70
CA SER A 53 -20.35 2.96 -3.03
C SER A 53 -20.33 2.84 -1.51
N LYS A 54 -20.71 1.67 -0.98
CA LYS A 54 -20.78 1.38 0.46
C LYS A 54 -19.64 0.46 0.89
N ASN A 55 -18.87 0.85 1.90
CA ASN A 55 -17.76 0.04 2.44
C ASN A 55 -18.26 -1.29 3.04
N GLN A 56 -19.50 -1.37 3.52
CA GLN A 56 -20.09 -2.61 4.04
C GLN A 56 -20.18 -3.70 2.97
N GLU A 57 -20.48 -3.34 1.73
CA GLU A 57 -20.53 -4.31 0.63
C GLU A 57 -19.15 -4.92 0.34
N ILE A 58 -18.09 -4.12 0.49
CA ILE A 58 -16.72 -4.59 0.35
C ILE A 58 -16.39 -5.65 1.41
N ILE A 59 -16.75 -5.37 2.67
CA ILE A 59 -16.55 -6.31 3.79
C ILE A 59 -17.32 -7.59 3.53
N ASN A 60 -18.58 -7.48 3.13
CA ASN A 60 -19.45 -8.64 2.92
C ASN A 60 -18.95 -9.60 1.83
N ARG A 61 -18.21 -9.09 0.86
CA ARG A 61 -17.73 -9.82 -0.33
C ARG A 61 -16.27 -10.23 -0.29
N SER A 62 -15.54 -9.92 0.78
CA SER A 62 -14.10 -10.13 0.86
C SER A 62 -13.71 -10.95 2.08
N SER A 63 -12.70 -11.79 1.94
CA SER A 63 -12.10 -12.57 3.03
C SER A 63 -10.91 -11.86 3.68
N ILE A 64 -10.24 -10.97 2.93
CA ILE A 64 -9.11 -10.17 3.38
C ILE A 64 -9.47 -8.70 3.13
N ILE A 65 -9.42 -7.90 4.18
CA ILE A 65 -9.84 -6.48 4.15
C ILE A 65 -8.61 -5.59 4.42
N PHE A 66 -8.34 -4.70 3.51
CA PHE A 66 -7.30 -3.68 3.64
C PHE A 66 -7.92 -2.37 4.08
N ILE A 67 -7.44 -1.83 5.20
CA ILE A 67 -7.81 -0.52 5.71
C ILE A 67 -6.76 0.49 5.22
N SER A 68 -7.15 1.32 4.25
CA SER A 68 -6.29 2.31 3.60
C SER A 68 -6.94 3.69 3.66
N LEU A 69 -7.22 4.12 4.88
CA LEU A 69 -7.87 5.39 5.21
C LEU A 69 -6.86 6.39 5.76
N LEU A 70 -7.19 7.68 5.66
CA LEU A 70 -6.44 8.69 6.39
C LEU A 70 -6.64 8.53 7.91
N PRO A 71 -5.60 8.74 8.74
CA PRO A 71 -5.66 8.54 10.19
C PRO A 71 -6.90 9.15 10.86
N LYS A 72 -7.24 10.39 10.50
CA LYS A 72 -8.40 11.13 11.04
C LYS A 72 -9.76 10.46 10.78
N GLN A 73 -9.84 9.57 9.80
CA GLN A 73 -11.11 8.97 9.34
C GLN A 73 -11.31 7.54 9.84
N VAL A 74 -10.23 6.88 10.30
CA VAL A 74 -10.24 5.45 10.65
C VAL A 74 -11.33 5.13 11.65
N LYS A 75 -11.34 5.80 12.81
CA LYS A 75 -12.28 5.50 13.89
C LYS A 75 -13.73 5.67 13.43
N GLN A 76 -14.03 6.82 12.84
CA GLN A 76 -15.39 7.16 12.38
C GLN A 76 -15.91 6.19 11.31
N GLU A 77 -15.04 5.80 10.37
CA GLU A 77 -15.45 4.89 9.29
C GLU A 77 -15.59 3.45 9.79
N LEU A 78 -14.63 2.94 10.58
CA LEU A 78 -14.66 1.55 11.01
C LEU A 78 -15.79 1.26 12.02
N GLN A 79 -16.17 2.22 12.87
CA GLN A 79 -17.27 2.07 13.82
C GLN A 79 -18.64 1.86 13.15
N LYS A 80 -18.79 2.25 11.87
CA LYS A 80 -20.03 2.06 11.10
C LYS A 80 -20.10 0.70 10.40
N LEU A 81 -19.05 -0.11 10.50
CA LEU A 81 -18.87 -1.30 9.69
C LEU A 81 -18.96 -2.56 10.55
N GLN A 82 -19.60 -3.58 10.00
CA GLN A 82 -19.73 -4.89 10.63
C GLN A 82 -18.78 -5.88 9.95
N PHE A 83 -17.74 -6.25 10.66
CA PHE A 83 -16.78 -7.25 10.20
C PHE A 83 -17.31 -8.67 10.51
N LYS A 84 -16.67 -9.69 9.93
CA LYS A 84 -17.06 -11.09 10.12
C LYS A 84 -15.95 -11.87 10.82
N LYS A 85 -16.33 -12.85 11.62
CA LYS A 85 -15.38 -13.83 12.18
C LYS A 85 -14.60 -14.50 11.03
N GLY A 86 -13.29 -14.67 11.20
CA GLY A 86 -12.42 -15.32 10.21
C GLY A 86 -11.91 -14.40 9.10
N GLN A 87 -12.37 -13.14 9.02
CA GLN A 87 -11.75 -12.17 8.12
C GLN A 87 -10.35 -11.78 8.60
N ILE A 88 -9.45 -11.60 7.66
CA ILE A 88 -8.10 -11.07 7.89
C ILE A 88 -8.13 -9.58 7.59
N ILE A 89 -7.73 -8.76 8.55
CA ILE A 89 -7.68 -7.31 8.43
C ILE A 89 -6.22 -6.87 8.28
N ILE A 90 -5.94 -6.11 7.23
CA ILE A 90 -4.62 -5.54 6.97
C ILE A 90 -4.72 -4.03 7.07
N SER A 91 -3.96 -3.44 7.98
CA SER A 91 -3.93 -1.98 8.17
C SER A 91 -2.74 -1.36 7.44
N PHE A 92 -3.03 -0.43 6.54
CA PHE A 92 -2.07 0.51 5.94
C PHE A 92 -2.02 1.84 6.69
N VAL A 93 -2.53 1.88 7.91
CA VAL A 93 -2.60 3.10 8.72
C VAL A 93 -1.56 3.05 9.82
N SER A 94 -0.55 3.91 9.75
CA SER A 94 0.58 3.94 10.70
C SER A 94 0.13 4.13 12.15
N THR A 95 -0.82 5.01 12.38
CA THR A 95 -1.32 5.40 13.70
C THR A 95 -2.33 4.42 14.31
N LEU A 96 -2.81 3.42 13.55
CA LEU A 96 -3.73 2.41 14.04
C LEU A 96 -2.93 1.22 14.59
N ASN A 97 -2.83 1.12 15.92
CA ASN A 97 -2.20 -0.03 16.57
C ASN A 97 -3.11 -1.27 16.56
N ILE A 98 -2.52 -2.45 16.74
CA ILE A 98 -3.23 -3.74 16.68
C ILE A 98 -4.36 -3.83 17.71
N LYS A 99 -4.12 -3.37 18.94
CA LYS A 99 -5.13 -3.40 20.02
C LYS A 99 -6.38 -2.60 19.64
N SER A 100 -6.19 -1.40 19.11
CA SER A 100 -7.28 -0.53 18.64
C SER A 100 -7.97 -1.11 17.40
N ALA A 101 -7.21 -1.67 16.46
CA ALA A 101 -7.75 -2.31 15.28
C ALA A 101 -8.62 -3.52 15.64
N LYS A 102 -8.20 -4.37 16.59
CA LYS A 102 -9.01 -5.49 17.08
C LYS A 102 -10.36 -5.04 17.65
N LYS A 103 -10.36 -3.94 18.45
CA LYS A 103 -11.61 -3.38 18.98
C LYS A 103 -12.56 -2.89 17.89
N LEU A 104 -12.00 -2.17 16.89
CA LEU A 104 -12.79 -1.56 15.82
C LEU A 104 -13.28 -2.58 14.77
N CYS A 105 -12.60 -3.71 14.63
CA CYS A 105 -12.90 -4.71 13.61
C CYS A 105 -13.52 -5.99 14.19
N THR A 106 -13.96 -5.97 15.46
CA THR A 106 -14.68 -7.11 16.07
C THR A 106 -15.84 -7.53 15.16
N PRO A 107 -16.09 -8.86 14.94
CA PRO A 107 -15.40 -10.03 15.54
C PRO A 107 -14.18 -10.56 14.75
N ALA A 108 -13.62 -9.81 13.80
CA ALA A 108 -12.38 -10.21 13.14
C ALA A 108 -11.21 -10.10 14.13
N THR A 109 -10.45 -11.16 14.30
CA THR A 109 -9.35 -11.23 15.29
C THR A 109 -7.96 -11.20 14.70
N THR A 110 -7.82 -11.54 13.41
CA THR A 110 -6.54 -11.54 12.71
C THR A 110 -6.27 -10.15 12.13
N ILE A 111 -5.41 -9.39 12.81
CA ILE A 111 -5.03 -8.04 12.42
C ILE A 111 -3.55 -8.02 12.05
N ILE A 112 -3.22 -7.46 10.90
CA ILE A 112 -1.84 -7.33 10.40
C ILE A 112 -1.62 -5.87 10.03
N LYS A 113 -0.52 -5.29 10.47
CA LYS A 113 -0.02 -4.01 9.96
C LYS A 113 0.87 -4.28 8.75
N ALA A 114 0.72 -3.51 7.69
CA ALA A 114 1.57 -3.61 6.51
C ALA A 114 1.85 -2.20 5.95
N ALA A 115 3.08 -1.96 5.55
CA ALA A 115 3.51 -0.68 5.00
C ALA A 115 4.09 -0.85 3.58
N PRO A 116 3.25 -1.14 2.58
CA PRO A 116 3.70 -1.12 1.19
C PRO A 116 3.95 0.31 0.72
N LEU A 117 4.83 0.45 -0.26
CA LEU A 117 5.20 1.73 -0.85
C LEU A 117 4.70 1.85 -2.30
N PRO A 118 4.63 3.05 -2.88
CA PRO A 118 4.10 3.27 -4.24
C PRO A 118 4.79 2.45 -5.33
N MET A 119 6.07 2.10 -5.16
CA MET A 119 6.81 1.26 -6.10
C MET A 119 6.32 -0.20 -6.14
N ALA A 120 5.32 -0.57 -5.34
CA ALA A 120 4.61 -1.84 -5.46
C ALA A 120 4.04 -2.08 -6.87
N VAL A 121 3.71 -1.02 -7.60
CA VAL A 121 3.26 -1.09 -8.99
C VAL A 121 4.29 -1.74 -9.92
N ASP A 122 5.56 -1.62 -9.58
CA ASP A 122 6.67 -2.16 -10.38
C ASP A 122 7.34 -3.40 -9.74
N GLY A 123 6.75 -3.91 -8.65
CA GLY A 123 7.29 -5.08 -7.95
C GLY A 123 8.50 -4.77 -7.06
N LEU A 124 8.71 -3.51 -6.70
CA LEU A 124 9.90 -3.02 -5.98
C LEU A 124 9.57 -2.51 -4.56
N SER A 125 8.40 -2.82 -4.02
CA SER A 125 8.03 -2.34 -2.69
C SER A 125 8.75 -3.11 -1.58
N PRO A 126 9.57 -2.45 -0.73
CA PRO A 126 9.96 -3.02 0.55
C PRO A 126 8.75 -2.92 1.50
N THR A 127 8.03 -4.02 1.69
CA THR A 127 6.84 -4.05 2.55
C THR A 127 7.17 -4.65 3.91
N ILE A 128 7.06 -3.86 4.97
CA ILE A 128 7.13 -4.38 6.34
C ILE A 128 5.76 -4.92 6.75
N ILE A 129 5.71 -6.07 7.42
CA ILE A 129 4.48 -6.64 7.99
C ILE A 129 4.66 -7.03 9.46
N TYR A 130 3.60 -6.91 10.26
CA TYR A 130 3.52 -7.41 11.64
C TYR A 130 2.07 -7.64 12.05
N PRO A 131 1.75 -8.75 12.73
CA PRO A 131 2.58 -9.95 12.91
C PRO A 131 2.76 -10.74 11.62
N ASN A 132 3.64 -11.76 11.67
CA ASN A 132 3.85 -12.64 10.53
C ASN A 132 2.56 -13.40 10.18
N HIS A 133 2.27 -13.48 8.88
CA HIS A 133 1.15 -14.27 8.37
C HIS A 133 1.49 -14.80 6.97
N LYS A 134 1.62 -16.13 6.85
CA LYS A 134 2.12 -16.80 5.64
C LYS A 134 1.43 -16.35 4.34
N VAL A 135 0.09 -16.31 4.34
CA VAL A 135 -0.68 -15.90 3.14
C VAL A 135 -0.43 -14.45 2.78
N ILE A 136 -0.35 -13.55 3.76
CA ILE A 136 -0.16 -12.11 3.53
C ILE A 136 1.28 -11.82 3.12
N LYS A 137 2.25 -12.48 3.74
CA LYS A 137 3.66 -12.43 3.31
C LYS A 137 3.77 -12.81 1.84
N SER A 138 3.26 -14.00 1.45
CA SER A 138 3.29 -14.46 0.07
C SER A 138 2.54 -13.57 -0.92
N LEU A 139 1.49 -12.86 -0.47
CA LEU A 139 0.78 -11.89 -1.30
C LEU A 139 1.67 -10.67 -1.60
N PHE A 140 2.33 -10.10 -0.58
CA PHE A 140 3.20 -8.94 -0.76
C PHE A 140 4.51 -9.27 -1.47
N GLU A 141 5.04 -10.49 -1.34
CA GLU A 141 6.20 -10.97 -2.11
C GLU A 141 5.96 -10.95 -3.62
N LYS A 142 4.70 -10.88 -4.08
CA LYS A 142 4.38 -10.68 -5.51
C LYS A 142 4.64 -9.27 -6.02
N ILE A 143 4.79 -8.31 -5.12
CA ILE A 143 4.92 -6.88 -5.45
C ILE A 143 6.15 -6.22 -4.80
N GLY A 144 7.10 -7.04 -4.34
CA GLY A 144 8.38 -6.59 -3.82
C GLY A 144 8.94 -7.49 -2.72
N THR A 145 9.84 -6.94 -1.92
CA THR A 145 10.48 -7.63 -0.80
C THR A 145 9.64 -7.48 0.47
N VAL A 146 9.51 -8.54 1.26
CA VAL A 146 8.79 -8.51 2.54
C VAL A 146 9.73 -8.69 3.71
N VAL A 147 9.66 -7.75 4.65
CA VAL A 147 10.34 -7.83 5.95
C VAL A 147 9.29 -8.07 7.03
N VAL A 148 9.52 -9.05 7.89
CA VAL A 148 8.63 -9.36 9.03
C VAL A 148 9.22 -8.75 10.29
N ALA A 149 8.51 -7.80 10.89
CA ALA A 149 8.92 -7.23 12.17
C ALA A 149 8.71 -8.24 13.31
N GLN A 150 9.56 -8.20 14.32
CA GLN A 150 9.47 -9.06 15.51
C GLN A 150 8.37 -8.59 16.47
N ASN A 151 8.09 -7.29 16.48
CA ASN A 151 7.06 -6.67 17.33
C ASN A 151 6.48 -5.41 16.67
N GLU A 152 5.42 -4.86 17.25
CA GLU A 152 4.74 -3.68 16.71
C GLU A 152 5.63 -2.42 16.75
N ASN A 153 6.50 -2.31 17.75
CA ASN A 153 7.43 -1.18 17.86
C ASN A 153 8.45 -1.20 16.72
N GLN A 154 9.06 -2.35 16.43
CA GLN A 154 9.96 -2.51 15.29
C GLN A 154 9.24 -2.20 13.96
N ASN A 155 8.00 -2.65 13.79
CA ASN A 155 7.19 -2.29 12.62
C ASN A 155 7.05 -0.77 12.49
N ASN A 156 6.84 -0.06 13.61
CA ASN A 156 6.70 1.40 13.60
C ASN A 156 7.99 2.12 13.19
N HIS A 157 9.17 1.61 13.57
CA HIS A 157 10.46 2.19 13.13
C HIS A 157 10.62 2.11 11.61
N PHE A 158 10.24 1.00 10.98
CA PHE A 158 10.24 0.91 9.51
C PHE A 158 9.25 1.88 8.86
N TRP A 159 8.09 2.15 9.50
CA TRP A 159 7.17 3.19 9.02
C TRP A 159 7.80 4.57 9.03
N VAL A 160 8.56 4.90 10.08
CA VAL A 160 9.30 6.17 10.15
C VAL A 160 10.30 6.25 9.01
N MET A 161 11.07 5.19 8.74
CA MET A 161 12.01 5.15 7.61
C MET A 161 11.31 5.39 6.26
N SER A 162 10.08 4.91 6.10
CA SER A 162 9.30 5.14 4.87
C SER A 162 9.02 6.63 4.60
N SER A 163 9.05 7.48 5.62
CA SER A 163 8.84 8.93 5.47
C SER A 163 9.99 9.61 4.71
N PHE A 164 11.19 9.00 4.69
CA PHE A 164 12.36 9.48 3.93
C PHE A 164 12.06 9.63 2.44
N MET A 165 11.07 8.90 1.90
CA MET A 165 10.67 9.02 0.48
C MET A 165 10.37 10.46 0.06
N ALA A 166 9.73 11.26 0.92
CA ALA A 166 9.41 12.65 0.60
C ALA A 166 10.68 13.51 0.48
N THR A 167 11.62 13.32 1.40
CA THR A 167 12.93 14.00 1.39
C THR A 167 13.72 13.61 0.15
N TYR A 168 13.82 12.31 -0.13
CA TYR A 168 14.50 11.80 -1.31
C TYR A 168 13.90 12.38 -2.61
N ALA A 169 12.58 12.36 -2.75
CA ALA A 169 11.92 12.94 -3.91
C ALA A 169 12.20 14.44 -4.06
N SER A 170 12.25 15.19 -2.95
CA SER A 170 12.61 16.61 -2.95
C SER A 170 14.04 16.85 -3.44
N ILE A 171 15.00 16.05 -2.95
CA ILE A 171 16.39 16.10 -3.39
C ILE A 171 16.49 15.86 -4.90
N VAL A 172 15.89 14.75 -5.39
CA VAL A 172 15.91 14.40 -6.81
C VAL A 172 15.29 15.50 -7.67
N GLN A 173 14.18 16.10 -7.22
CA GLN A 173 13.55 17.21 -7.92
C GLN A 173 14.44 18.45 -7.96
N THR A 174 15.15 18.75 -6.89
CA THR A 174 16.06 19.89 -6.82
C THR A 174 17.22 19.72 -7.79
N LEU A 175 17.85 18.55 -7.81
CA LEU A 175 18.92 18.22 -8.77
C LEU A 175 18.42 18.32 -10.21
N LYS A 176 17.24 17.79 -10.48
CA LYS A 176 16.62 17.89 -11.81
C LYS A 176 16.34 19.33 -12.23
N LYS A 177 15.79 20.15 -11.33
CA LYS A 177 15.55 21.58 -11.59
C LYS A 177 16.85 22.31 -11.91
N TYR A 178 17.94 22.02 -11.20
CA TYR A 178 19.25 22.58 -11.48
C TYR A 178 19.72 22.26 -12.90
N LEU A 179 19.65 21.00 -13.32
CA LEU A 179 20.05 20.60 -14.68
C LEU A 179 19.19 21.29 -15.75
N LEU A 180 17.87 21.33 -15.56
CA LEU A 180 16.95 21.98 -16.51
C LEU A 180 17.18 23.49 -16.59
N LYS A 181 17.50 24.17 -15.47
CA LYS A 181 17.84 25.59 -15.45
C LYS A 181 19.11 25.85 -16.26
N ASN A 182 20.06 24.92 -16.29
CA ASN A 182 21.28 24.98 -17.05
C ASN A 182 21.13 24.40 -18.48
N LYS A 183 19.89 24.40 -19.03
CA LYS A 183 19.58 24.00 -20.40
C LYS A 183 19.84 22.54 -20.76
N VAL A 184 20.05 21.65 -19.77
CA VAL A 184 20.12 20.21 -20.00
C VAL A 184 18.73 19.70 -20.42
N LYS A 185 18.66 18.91 -21.49
CA LYS A 185 17.39 18.32 -21.93
C LYS A 185 16.80 17.42 -20.84
N ARG A 186 15.46 17.41 -20.73
CA ARG A 186 14.75 16.64 -19.70
C ARG A 186 15.07 15.14 -19.72
N GLU A 187 15.24 14.59 -20.92
CA GLU A 187 15.55 13.16 -21.10
C GLU A 187 16.95 12.84 -20.56
N ASP A 188 17.94 13.66 -20.90
CA ASP A 188 19.32 13.50 -20.44
C ASP A 188 19.43 13.67 -18.92
N ALA A 189 18.75 14.67 -18.37
CA ALA A 189 18.68 14.89 -16.93
C ALA A 189 18.07 13.67 -16.21
N ASN A 190 16.98 13.11 -16.74
CA ASN A 190 16.37 11.90 -16.17
C ASN A 190 17.32 10.70 -16.25
N LYS A 191 17.90 10.45 -17.42
CA LYS A 191 18.83 9.34 -17.65
C LYS A 191 20.04 9.43 -16.72
N TYR A 192 20.67 10.59 -16.66
CA TYR A 192 21.83 10.82 -15.80
C TYR A 192 21.49 10.61 -14.32
N LEU A 193 20.43 11.28 -13.81
CA LEU A 193 20.06 11.18 -12.40
C LEU A 193 19.67 9.75 -11.99
N ASN A 194 18.95 9.02 -12.85
CA ASN A 194 18.61 7.63 -12.56
C ASN A 194 19.85 6.76 -12.43
N THR A 195 20.79 6.86 -13.37
CA THR A 195 22.04 6.05 -13.33
C THR A 195 22.92 6.48 -12.15
N PHE A 196 23.08 7.79 -11.94
CA PHE A 196 23.90 8.33 -10.85
C PHE A 196 23.39 7.91 -9.46
N LEU A 197 22.09 8.09 -9.19
CA LEU A 197 21.50 7.72 -7.90
C LEU A 197 21.49 6.20 -7.68
N THR A 198 21.29 5.42 -8.73
CA THR A 198 21.39 3.94 -8.65
C THR A 198 22.83 3.52 -8.35
N GLY A 199 23.81 4.12 -9.03
CA GLY A 199 25.24 3.85 -8.80
C GLY A 199 25.66 4.15 -7.35
N MET A 200 25.22 5.30 -6.82
CA MET A 200 25.51 5.65 -5.41
C MET A 200 24.99 4.61 -4.41
N LEU A 201 23.88 3.93 -4.69
CA LEU A 201 23.36 2.88 -3.82
C LEU A 201 24.26 1.64 -3.80
N PHE A 202 24.94 1.33 -4.90
CA PHE A 202 25.91 0.22 -4.95
C PHE A 202 27.20 0.53 -4.21
N GLU A 203 27.63 1.79 -4.19
CA GLU A 203 28.85 2.21 -3.47
C GLU A 203 28.67 2.20 -1.94
N LEU A 204 27.41 2.23 -1.44
CA LEU A 204 27.10 2.28 -0.02
C LEU A 204 26.85 0.89 0.61
N ASN A 205 26.89 -0.20 -0.17
CA ASN A 205 26.73 -1.58 0.27
C ASN A 205 28.02 -2.36 0.13
#